data_4cd6d96bef0f3568d0902126e33803fa
#
_entry.id   4cd6d96bef0f3568d0902126e33803fa
#
_cell.length_a   1.000
_cell.length_b   1.000
_cell.length_c   1.000
_cell.angle_alpha   90.00
_cell.angle_beta   90.00
_cell.angle_gamma   90.00
#
_symmetry.space_group_name_H-M   'P 1'
#
loop_
_entity.id
_entity.type
_entity.pdbx_description
1 polymer ?
#
loop_
_entity_poly.entity_id
_entity_poly.type
_entity_poly.pdbx_seq_one_letter_code
_entity_poly.pdbx_strand_id
1 'polypeptide(L)'
;MALNDEELITVPGMLSRYVRLPNGTKAHYMTSGETGPAVLLLHGGIIGSSATAGWRFMAPFLGAHGFRVYCPDLPGFGHTSGHESAYPAEHGNAAHVDFLHDFVNALCLDSFHISGNSMGCLNAVNYTLAHPERVSSYALIAGGLGDLVPSPDLRPGQEKSERPDIMAFDGTPESMRKMMSAIIRDSSTVTEDLVAMRTAAALRHQDYYRRRTQLSFGGEDKDIQARLSTKGRFDRLSIPGIYLYGKEDVLVPHEVFGYPQEDALPGVQFFYPEDTGHQGQTDQPELVNQLFLEFFRDGKVSWETAQRSGISDRRPPLPELVDVS
;
A
#
# COMPACT_ATOMS: atom_id res chain seq x y z
N MET A 1 2.52 17.03 -17.31
CA MET A 1 2.88 17.98 -16.23
C MET A 1 4.37 17.85 -16.05
N ALA A 2 5.12 18.94 -16.00
CA ALA A 2 6.56 18.84 -15.77
C ALA A 2 6.86 18.48 -14.31
N LEU A 3 7.98 17.81 -14.07
CA LEU A 3 8.48 17.59 -12.70
C LEU A 3 8.88 18.94 -12.10
N ASN A 4 8.66 19.11 -10.80
CA ASN A 4 9.15 20.26 -10.05
C ASN A 4 10.66 20.13 -9.74
N ASP A 5 11.24 21.12 -9.05
CA ASP A 5 12.67 21.13 -8.69
C ASP A 5 13.08 19.96 -7.76
N GLU A 6 12.12 19.28 -7.13
CA GLU A 6 12.34 18.07 -6.33
C GLU A 6 12.17 16.78 -7.15
N GLU A 7 12.06 16.85 -8.47
CA GLU A 7 11.78 15.71 -9.35
C GLU A 7 10.44 15.00 -9.03
N LEU A 8 9.46 15.74 -8.49
CA LEU A 8 8.13 15.25 -8.19
C LEU A 8 7.10 15.81 -9.18
N ILE A 9 6.09 15.00 -9.48
CA ILE A 9 4.88 15.46 -10.16
C ILE A 9 4.13 16.39 -9.19
N THR A 10 3.74 17.56 -9.66
CA THR A 10 2.85 18.45 -8.93
C THR A 10 1.43 17.88 -8.98
N VAL A 11 0.90 17.48 -7.82
CA VAL A 11 -0.47 16.99 -7.68
C VAL A 11 -1.29 18.06 -6.96
N PRO A 12 -2.33 18.64 -7.58
CA PRO A 12 -3.21 19.59 -6.90
C PRO A 12 -3.78 19.02 -5.60
N GLY A 13 -3.70 19.77 -4.51
CA GLY A 13 -4.16 19.33 -3.19
C GLY A 13 -3.17 18.46 -2.41
N MET A 14 -1.99 18.15 -2.96
CA MET A 14 -0.92 17.48 -2.22
C MET A 14 0.29 18.40 -2.03
N LEU A 15 0.93 18.26 -0.89
CA LEU A 15 2.14 19.01 -0.52
C LEU A 15 3.27 18.04 -0.18
N SER A 16 4.46 18.29 -0.73
CA SER A 16 5.73 17.63 -0.34
C SER A 16 6.20 18.19 1.00
N ARG A 17 6.57 17.33 1.92
CA ARG A 17 7.04 17.65 3.27
C ARG A 17 8.15 16.73 3.71
N TYR A 18 8.93 17.21 4.65
CA TYR A 18 9.97 16.43 5.32
C TYR A 18 9.83 16.55 6.83
N VAL A 19 10.09 15.46 7.53
CA VAL A 19 10.27 15.45 8.97
C VAL A 19 11.60 14.76 9.29
N ARG A 20 12.34 15.28 10.28
CA ARG A 20 13.55 14.64 10.77
C ARG A 20 13.21 13.73 11.93
N LEU A 21 13.50 12.46 11.78
CA LEU A 21 13.28 11.47 12.82
C LEU A 21 14.40 11.54 13.89
N PRO A 22 14.17 11.02 15.12
CA PRO A 22 15.15 11.08 16.20
C PRO A 22 16.51 10.49 15.87
N ASN A 23 16.55 9.47 15.01
CA ASN A 23 17.77 8.81 14.54
C ASN A 23 18.50 9.56 13.40
N GLY A 24 18.01 10.74 13.01
CA GLY A 24 18.61 11.58 11.97
C GLY A 24 18.07 11.36 10.56
N THR A 25 17.25 10.32 10.33
CA THR A 25 16.61 10.08 9.03
C THR A 25 15.77 11.29 8.63
N LYS A 26 15.91 11.73 7.38
CA LYS A 26 15.08 12.74 6.73
C LYS A 26 13.94 12.03 6.01
N ALA A 27 12.82 11.85 6.70
CA ALA A 27 11.65 11.20 6.14
C ALA A 27 10.88 12.17 5.25
N HIS A 28 10.70 11.81 3.99
CA HIS A 28 9.83 12.51 3.05
C HIS A 28 8.42 11.93 3.12
N TYR A 29 7.43 12.79 2.95
CA TYR A 29 6.03 12.39 2.80
C TYR A 29 5.23 13.41 1.99
N MET A 30 4.23 12.91 1.28
CA MET A 30 3.18 13.75 0.72
C MET A 30 2.05 13.88 1.72
N THR A 31 1.40 15.04 1.77
CA THR A 31 0.27 15.28 2.67
C THR A 31 -0.84 16.04 1.97
N SER A 32 -2.08 15.84 2.43
CA SER A 32 -3.27 16.55 1.95
C SER A 32 -4.25 16.74 3.11
N GLY A 33 -5.00 17.85 3.08
CA GLY A 33 -5.94 18.20 4.12
C GLY A 33 -5.29 18.68 5.41
N GLU A 34 -6.00 19.51 6.16
CA GLU A 34 -5.45 20.20 7.35
C GLU A 34 -6.17 19.81 8.65
N THR A 35 -7.37 19.29 8.56
CA THR A 35 -8.24 19.00 9.72
C THR A 35 -8.85 17.61 9.64
N GLY A 36 -9.43 17.14 10.74
CA GLY A 36 -10.15 15.87 10.85
C GLY A 36 -9.27 14.67 11.22
N PRO A 37 -9.80 13.46 11.11
CA PRO A 37 -9.07 12.23 11.42
C PRO A 37 -7.84 12.06 10.52
N ALA A 38 -6.79 11.45 11.05
CA ALA A 38 -5.60 11.15 10.27
C ALA A 38 -5.76 9.85 9.46
N VAL A 39 -5.21 9.84 8.24
CA VAL A 39 -5.11 8.65 7.39
C VAL A 39 -3.66 8.46 6.95
N LEU A 40 -3.10 7.27 7.18
CA LEU A 40 -1.77 6.89 6.77
C LEU A 40 -1.86 5.95 5.55
N LEU A 41 -1.28 6.36 4.42
CA LEU A 41 -1.33 5.63 3.14
C LEU A 41 0.05 5.10 2.75
N LEU A 42 0.22 3.78 2.69
CA LEU A 42 1.49 3.09 2.45
C LEU A 42 1.59 2.54 1.03
N HIS A 43 2.60 2.99 0.28
CA HIS A 43 2.81 2.59 -1.10
C HIS A 43 3.33 1.15 -1.26
N GLY A 44 3.25 0.62 -2.49
CA GLY A 44 3.75 -0.70 -2.86
C GLY A 44 5.29 -0.80 -2.90
N GLY A 45 5.81 -2.00 -3.12
CA GLY A 45 7.23 -2.32 -3.00
C GLY A 45 8.00 -2.51 -4.30
N ILE A 46 7.44 -2.17 -5.47
CA ILE A 46 8.16 -2.22 -6.74
C ILE A 46 9.17 -1.07 -6.79
N ILE A 47 10.35 -1.32 -7.34
CA ILE A 47 11.39 -0.30 -7.49
C ILE A 47 10.83 0.99 -8.10
N GLY A 48 11.22 2.15 -7.56
CA GLY A 48 10.69 3.46 -7.98
C GLY A 48 9.30 3.80 -7.44
N SER A 49 8.72 2.98 -6.56
CA SER A 49 7.49 3.35 -5.83
C SER A 49 7.73 4.55 -4.92
N SER A 50 6.67 5.31 -4.66
CA SER A 50 6.69 6.46 -3.76
C SER A 50 5.28 6.83 -3.33
N ALA A 51 5.17 7.69 -2.34
CA ALA A 51 3.92 8.30 -1.89
C ALA A 51 3.14 8.92 -3.05
N THR A 52 3.80 9.76 -3.85
CA THR A 52 3.18 10.43 -5.01
C THR A 52 2.68 9.43 -6.04
N ALA A 53 3.52 8.46 -6.41
CA ALA A 53 3.15 7.46 -7.42
C ALA A 53 1.95 6.62 -7.01
N GLY A 54 1.87 6.23 -5.74
CA GLY A 54 0.81 5.35 -5.25
C GLY A 54 -0.50 6.05 -4.93
N TRP A 55 -0.45 7.31 -4.47
CA TRP A 55 -1.59 7.93 -3.79
C TRP A 55 -2.05 9.26 -4.39
N ARG A 56 -1.56 9.64 -5.58
CA ARG A 56 -1.85 10.92 -6.23
C ARG A 56 -3.33 11.20 -6.50
N PHE A 57 -4.17 10.18 -6.56
CA PHE A 57 -5.62 10.34 -6.74
C PHE A 57 -6.39 10.27 -5.43
N MET A 58 -5.99 9.41 -4.50
CA MET A 58 -6.71 9.21 -3.23
C MET A 58 -6.39 10.28 -2.19
N ALA A 59 -5.11 10.63 -2.04
CA ALA A 59 -4.73 11.57 -0.99
C ALA A 59 -5.40 12.95 -1.11
N PRO A 60 -5.41 13.61 -2.28
CA PRO A 60 -6.10 14.89 -2.42
C PRO A 60 -7.62 14.76 -2.28
N PHE A 61 -8.20 13.63 -2.71
CA PHE A 61 -9.61 13.36 -2.54
C PHE A 61 -9.99 13.28 -1.05
N LEU A 62 -9.33 12.43 -0.26
CA LEU A 62 -9.60 12.31 1.17
C LEU A 62 -9.33 13.62 1.92
N GLY A 63 -8.26 14.35 1.54
CA GLY A 63 -7.94 15.66 2.08
C GLY A 63 -9.06 16.69 1.87
N ALA A 64 -9.66 16.70 0.68
CA ALA A 64 -10.81 17.55 0.36
C ALA A 64 -12.10 17.15 1.10
N HIS A 65 -12.17 15.91 1.60
CA HIS A 65 -13.33 15.37 2.33
C HIS A 65 -13.12 15.31 3.86
N GLY A 66 -12.22 16.14 4.39
CA GLY A 66 -12.09 16.36 5.83
C GLY A 66 -11.19 15.37 6.57
N PHE A 67 -10.19 14.81 5.89
CA PHE A 67 -9.14 14.00 6.49
C PHE A 67 -7.78 14.70 6.42
N ARG A 68 -6.90 14.40 7.37
CA ARG A 68 -5.47 14.72 7.30
C ARG A 68 -4.74 13.50 6.77
N VAL A 69 -4.27 13.57 5.53
CA VAL A 69 -3.67 12.43 4.84
C VAL A 69 -2.15 12.52 4.87
N TYR A 70 -1.49 11.44 5.22
CA TYR A 70 -0.05 11.30 5.28
C TYR A 70 0.39 10.09 4.46
N CYS A 71 1.22 10.33 3.47
CA CYS A 71 1.75 9.32 2.57
C CYS A 71 3.28 9.33 2.68
N PRO A 72 3.91 8.56 3.60
CA PRO A 72 5.36 8.53 3.70
C PRO A 72 6.00 7.78 2.51
N ASP A 73 7.18 8.24 2.10
CA ASP A 73 8.10 7.42 1.33
C ASP A 73 8.86 6.51 2.30
N LEU A 74 8.65 5.22 2.18
CA LEU A 74 9.28 4.21 3.04
C LEU A 74 10.81 4.15 2.81
N PRO A 75 11.61 3.66 3.77
CA PRO A 75 13.05 3.45 3.57
C PRO A 75 13.37 2.68 2.30
N GLY A 76 14.28 3.25 1.48
CA GLY A 76 14.63 2.70 0.16
C GLY A 76 13.70 3.10 -0.97
N PHE A 77 12.83 4.10 -0.75
CA PHE A 77 11.88 4.60 -1.74
C PHE A 77 11.79 6.13 -1.73
N GLY A 78 11.32 6.68 -2.86
CA GLY A 78 11.02 8.10 -3.02
C GLY A 78 12.16 9.03 -2.63
N HIS A 79 11.91 9.94 -1.68
CA HIS A 79 12.85 10.97 -1.23
C HIS A 79 13.30 10.82 0.23
N THR A 80 12.91 9.75 0.92
CA THR A 80 13.42 9.44 2.27
C THR A 80 14.89 9.09 2.20
N SER A 81 15.73 9.71 3.05
CA SER A 81 17.19 9.63 2.99
C SER A 81 17.83 9.59 4.38
N GLY A 82 19.10 9.14 4.45
CA GLY A 82 19.83 8.98 5.71
C GLY A 82 19.21 7.92 6.62
N HIS A 83 18.61 6.88 6.03
CA HIS A 83 17.85 5.85 6.72
C HIS A 83 18.64 4.52 6.89
N GLU A 84 19.72 4.32 6.16
CA GLU A 84 20.35 3.02 5.95
C GLU A 84 20.88 2.38 7.24
N SER A 85 21.37 3.20 8.19
CA SER A 85 21.88 2.69 9.48
C SER A 85 20.78 2.45 10.50
N ALA A 86 19.68 3.22 10.45
CA ALA A 86 18.56 3.11 11.39
C ALA A 86 17.54 2.05 10.96
N TYR A 87 17.36 1.91 9.64
CA TYR A 87 16.41 0.99 9.02
C TYR A 87 17.12 0.17 7.94
N PRO A 88 17.96 -0.81 8.33
CA PRO A 88 18.77 -1.57 7.39
C PRO A 88 17.91 -2.41 6.45
N ALA A 89 18.36 -2.51 5.20
CA ALA A 89 17.66 -3.25 4.14
C ALA A 89 17.45 -4.73 4.51
N GLU A 90 18.36 -5.28 5.30
CA GLU A 90 18.39 -6.66 5.78
C GLU A 90 17.22 -7.00 6.70
N HIS A 91 16.61 -6.00 7.35
CA HIS A 91 15.44 -6.19 8.20
C HIS A 91 14.12 -6.17 7.41
N GLY A 92 14.16 -5.90 6.11
CA GLY A 92 12.98 -5.97 5.24
C GLY A 92 11.80 -5.13 5.72
N ASN A 93 10.63 -5.76 5.87
CA ASN A 93 9.43 -5.07 6.34
C ASN A 93 9.48 -4.68 7.82
N ALA A 94 10.29 -5.33 8.66
CA ALA A 94 10.46 -4.92 10.05
C ALA A 94 11.07 -3.51 10.15
N ALA A 95 12.06 -3.20 9.28
CA ALA A 95 12.62 -1.84 9.17
C ALA A 95 11.56 -0.80 8.77
N HIS A 96 10.61 -1.17 7.91
CA HIS A 96 9.50 -0.28 7.55
C HIS A 96 8.54 -0.05 8.74
N VAL A 97 8.24 -1.07 9.53
CA VAL A 97 7.39 -0.93 10.73
C VAL A 97 8.05 -0.02 11.76
N ASP A 98 9.35 -0.18 12.00
CA ASP A 98 10.10 0.68 12.90
C ASP A 98 10.15 2.13 12.41
N PHE A 99 10.39 2.33 11.11
CA PHE A 99 10.32 3.65 10.48
C PHE A 99 8.93 4.29 10.65
N LEU A 100 7.86 3.53 10.41
CA LEU A 100 6.49 4.03 10.54
C LEU A 100 6.20 4.47 11.98
N HIS A 101 6.69 3.73 12.97
CA HIS A 101 6.52 4.09 14.38
C HIS A 101 7.22 5.41 14.70
N ASP A 102 8.48 5.58 14.29
CA ASP A 102 9.21 6.82 14.46
C ASP A 102 8.55 7.98 13.70
N PHE A 103 8.06 7.72 12.49
CA PHE A 103 7.39 8.73 11.65
C PHE A 103 6.10 9.25 12.28
N VAL A 104 5.19 8.37 12.71
CA VAL A 104 3.92 8.80 13.31
C VAL A 104 4.14 9.51 14.66
N ASN A 105 5.16 9.10 15.43
CA ASN A 105 5.54 9.77 16.67
C ASN A 105 6.11 11.17 16.39
N ALA A 106 6.97 11.33 15.38
CA ALA A 106 7.54 12.63 15.00
C ALA A 106 6.47 13.61 14.49
N LEU A 107 5.34 13.11 13.98
CA LEU A 107 4.19 13.92 13.55
C LEU A 107 3.08 14.02 14.60
N CYS A 108 3.28 13.47 15.81
CA CYS A 108 2.29 13.44 16.90
C CYS A 108 0.93 12.89 16.46
N LEU A 109 0.93 11.79 15.69
CA LEU A 109 -0.29 11.11 15.26
C LEU A 109 -0.67 10.05 16.28
N ASP A 110 -1.57 10.36 17.21
CA ASP A 110 -1.98 9.44 18.28
C ASP A 110 -2.84 8.27 17.78
N SER A 111 -3.77 8.56 16.87
CA SER A 111 -4.59 7.54 16.21
C SER A 111 -4.86 7.89 14.75
N PHE A 112 -5.03 6.88 13.90
CA PHE A 112 -5.25 7.08 12.47
C PHE A 112 -5.89 5.85 11.83
N HIS A 113 -6.52 6.05 10.68
CA HIS A 113 -6.84 5.00 9.74
C HIS A 113 -5.57 4.66 8.94
N ILE A 114 -5.36 3.38 8.62
CA ILE A 114 -4.19 2.96 7.86
C ILE A 114 -4.60 2.22 6.59
N SER A 115 -3.92 2.50 5.50
CA SER A 115 -4.10 1.77 4.25
C SER A 115 -2.76 1.42 3.63
N GLY A 116 -2.77 0.38 2.82
CA GLY A 116 -1.62 -0.03 2.04
C GLY A 116 -2.01 -0.66 0.71
N ASN A 117 -1.12 -0.53 -0.28
CA ASN A 117 -1.19 -1.27 -1.53
C ASN A 117 0.00 -2.22 -1.61
N SER A 118 -0.24 -3.48 -2.02
CA SER A 118 0.83 -4.47 -2.24
C SER A 118 1.69 -4.68 -0.97
N MET A 119 2.99 -4.45 -1.02
CA MET A 119 3.87 -4.44 0.17
C MET A 119 3.33 -3.54 1.29
N GLY A 120 2.67 -2.43 0.94
CA GLY A 120 2.04 -1.54 1.91
C GLY A 120 0.98 -2.23 2.76
N CYS A 121 0.28 -3.26 2.24
CA CYS A 121 -0.65 -4.07 3.02
C CYS A 121 0.06 -4.79 4.17
N LEU A 122 1.17 -5.46 3.88
CA LEU A 122 1.93 -6.18 4.89
C LEU A 122 2.52 -5.23 5.94
N ASN A 123 3.00 -4.04 5.51
CA ASN A 123 3.47 -3.02 6.43
C ASN A 123 2.33 -2.47 7.32
N ALA A 124 1.15 -2.21 6.75
CA ALA A 124 -0.03 -1.76 7.49
C ALA A 124 -0.47 -2.81 8.52
N VAL A 125 -0.53 -4.08 8.12
CA VAL A 125 -0.91 -5.18 9.02
C VAL A 125 0.11 -5.37 10.14
N ASN A 126 1.41 -5.40 9.82
CA ASN A 126 2.45 -5.55 10.85
C ASN A 126 2.52 -4.35 11.79
N TYR A 127 2.28 -3.13 11.28
CA TYR A 127 2.16 -1.95 12.14
C TYR A 127 0.95 -2.07 13.07
N THR A 128 -0.21 -2.48 12.54
CA THR A 128 -1.44 -2.68 13.32
C THR A 128 -1.27 -3.75 14.39
N LEU A 129 -0.55 -4.84 14.09
CA LEU A 129 -0.24 -5.89 15.07
C LEU A 129 0.72 -5.43 16.19
N ALA A 130 1.64 -4.53 15.86
CA ALA A 130 2.60 -3.98 16.82
C ALA A 130 1.99 -2.86 17.70
N HIS A 131 1.05 -2.09 17.14
CA HIS A 131 0.47 -0.88 17.76
C HIS A 131 -1.05 -0.80 17.52
N PRO A 132 -1.84 -1.81 17.96
CA PRO A 132 -3.28 -1.86 17.69
C PRO A 132 -4.05 -0.68 18.27
N GLU A 133 -3.57 -0.09 19.36
CA GLU A 133 -4.15 1.09 20.02
C GLU A 133 -4.09 2.36 19.19
N ARG A 134 -3.23 2.39 18.16
CA ARG A 134 -3.03 3.54 17.27
C ARG A 134 -3.91 3.48 16.01
N VAL A 135 -4.48 2.31 15.69
CA VAL A 135 -5.17 2.08 14.42
C VAL A 135 -6.68 2.02 14.62
N SER A 136 -7.38 3.01 14.08
CA SER A 136 -8.84 3.10 14.14
C SER A 136 -9.54 2.11 13.19
N SER A 137 -9.03 1.95 11.99
CA SER A 137 -9.46 0.97 10.99
C SER A 137 -8.38 0.78 9.92
N TYR A 138 -8.47 -0.28 9.13
CA TYR A 138 -7.55 -0.49 8.01
C TYR A 138 -8.29 -0.81 6.70
N ALA A 139 -7.74 -0.34 5.58
CA ALA A 139 -8.24 -0.62 4.24
C ALA A 139 -7.07 -1.06 3.35
N LEU A 140 -7.13 -2.25 2.77
CA LEU A 140 -6.00 -2.87 2.09
C LEU A 140 -6.29 -3.06 0.59
N ILE A 141 -5.25 -2.94 -0.25
CA ILE A 141 -5.36 -3.10 -1.70
C ILE A 141 -4.30 -4.06 -2.21
N ALA A 142 -4.71 -5.22 -2.71
CA ALA A 142 -3.92 -6.15 -3.52
C ALA A 142 -2.56 -6.52 -2.94
N GLY A 143 -2.51 -7.06 -1.71
CA GLY A 143 -1.25 -7.46 -1.06
C GLY A 143 -1.30 -8.82 -0.41
N GLY A 144 -0.15 -9.45 -0.23
CA GLY A 144 0.00 -10.60 0.65
C GLY A 144 0.05 -10.16 2.12
N LEU A 145 -0.44 -10.99 3.01
CA LEU A 145 -0.46 -10.74 4.46
C LEU A 145 0.49 -11.67 5.22
N GLY A 146 1.71 -11.82 4.72
CA GLY A 146 2.74 -12.63 5.37
C GLY A 146 2.40 -14.11 5.36
N ASP A 147 2.49 -14.74 6.54
CA ASP A 147 2.23 -16.17 6.77
C ASP A 147 0.79 -16.48 7.21
N LEU A 148 -0.14 -15.52 7.06
CA LEU A 148 -1.56 -15.69 7.40
C LEU A 148 -2.17 -16.90 6.68
N VAL A 149 -1.87 -17.01 5.38
CA VAL A 149 -2.21 -18.16 4.55
C VAL A 149 -0.95 -18.74 3.94
N PRO A 150 -0.90 -20.05 3.67
CA PRO A 150 0.23 -20.63 2.94
C PRO A 150 0.50 -19.85 1.65
N SER A 151 1.79 -19.67 1.32
CA SER A 151 2.15 -19.12 0.01
C SER A 151 1.45 -19.96 -1.06
N PRO A 152 0.68 -19.35 -1.95
CA PRO A 152 -0.02 -20.12 -2.96
C PRO A 152 1.01 -20.83 -3.86
N ASP A 153 0.86 -22.12 -4.01
CA ASP A 153 1.49 -22.83 -5.11
C ASP A 153 0.98 -22.18 -6.40
N LEU A 154 1.89 -21.75 -7.25
CA LEU A 154 1.51 -21.27 -8.58
C LEU A 154 0.64 -22.33 -9.21
N ARG A 155 -0.53 -21.95 -9.77
CA ARG A 155 -1.45 -22.91 -10.39
C ARG A 155 -0.66 -23.82 -11.34
N PRO A 156 -0.89 -25.14 -11.32
CA PRO A 156 -0.35 -26.00 -12.35
C PRO A 156 -0.74 -25.45 -13.73
N GLY A 157 0.25 -25.10 -14.55
CA GLY A 157 0.03 -24.50 -15.87
C GLY A 157 0.19 -22.98 -15.96
N GLN A 158 0.31 -22.23 -14.87
CA GLN A 158 0.86 -20.87 -14.91
C GLN A 158 2.39 -20.95 -14.92
N GLU A 159 2.96 -20.89 -16.10
CA GLU A 159 4.42 -20.78 -16.21
C GLU A 159 4.88 -19.44 -15.61
N LYS A 160 6.06 -19.45 -14.97
CA LYS A 160 6.71 -18.19 -14.49
C LYS A 160 6.85 -17.14 -15.59
N SER A 161 6.82 -17.56 -16.85
CA SER A 161 6.90 -16.73 -18.06
C SER A 161 5.66 -15.85 -18.30
N GLU A 162 4.50 -16.14 -17.69
CA GLU A 162 3.26 -15.37 -17.88
C GLU A 162 3.10 -14.21 -16.91
N ARG A 163 3.92 -14.16 -15.84
CA ARG A 163 3.91 -13.01 -14.91
C ARG A 163 4.83 -11.92 -15.42
N PRO A 164 4.40 -10.66 -15.36
CA PRO A 164 5.30 -9.56 -15.67
C PRO A 164 6.52 -9.60 -14.75
N ASP A 165 7.71 -9.52 -15.36
CA ASP A 165 8.95 -9.43 -14.60
C ASP A 165 9.08 -8.02 -13.99
N ILE A 166 8.49 -7.85 -12.82
CA ILE A 166 8.55 -6.59 -12.06
C ILE A 166 9.94 -6.30 -11.47
N MET A 167 10.88 -7.24 -11.64
CA MET A 167 12.27 -7.08 -11.22
C MET A 167 13.19 -6.70 -12.39
N ALA A 168 12.66 -6.63 -13.63
CA ALA A 168 13.43 -6.39 -14.85
C ALA A 168 13.80 -4.92 -15.10
N PHE A 169 13.84 -4.08 -14.05
CA PHE A 169 14.31 -2.70 -14.19
C PHE A 169 15.80 -2.67 -14.52
N ASP A 170 16.14 -2.12 -15.68
CA ASP A 170 17.50 -2.02 -16.21
C ASP A 170 18.13 -0.62 -16.07
N GLY A 171 17.45 0.31 -15.40
CA GLY A 171 17.86 1.70 -15.23
C GLY A 171 17.26 2.67 -16.25
N THR A 172 16.46 2.18 -17.19
CA THR A 172 15.89 3.03 -18.27
C THR A 172 14.42 3.40 -18.00
N PRO A 173 13.96 4.55 -18.51
CA PRO A 173 12.54 4.92 -18.49
C PRO A 173 11.66 3.91 -19.24
N GLU A 174 12.19 3.26 -20.29
CA GLU A 174 11.45 2.27 -21.08
C GLU A 174 11.13 1.02 -20.24
N SER A 175 12.12 0.47 -19.51
CA SER A 175 11.88 -0.64 -18.60
C SER A 175 10.92 -0.27 -17.47
N MET A 176 11.02 0.96 -16.93
CA MET A 176 10.08 1.47 -15.94
C MET A 176 8.65 1.52 -16.48
N ARG A 177 8.47 2.07 -17.68
CA ARG A 177 7.16 2.12 -18.36
C ARG A 177 6.58 0.72 -18.52
N LYS A 178 7.38 -0.23 -19.02
CA LYS A 178 6.97 -1.62 -19.21
C LYS A 178 6.47 -2.25 -17.90
N MET A 179 7.22 -2.07 -16.81
CA MET A 179 6.81 -2.57 -15.49
C MET A 179 5.50 -1.93 -15.02
N MET A 180 5.36 -0.60 -15.17
CA MET A 180 4.14 0.10 -14.76
C MET A 180 2.92 -0.36 -15.56
N SER A 181 3.05 -0.46 -16.89
CA SER A 181 1.96 -0.91 -17.76
C SER A 181 1.55 -2.37 -17.53
N ALA A 182 2.41 -3.16 -16.89
CA ALA A 182 2.08 -4.53 -16.52
C ALA A 182 1.20 -4.65 -15.27
N ILE A 183 1.19 -3.62 -14.40
CA ILE A 183 0.49 -3.64 -13.11
C ILE A 183 -0.62 -2.59 -12.99
N ILE A 184 -0.65 -1.62 -13.89
CA ILE A 184 -1.67 -0.57 -13.99
C ILE A 184 -2.48 -0.86 -15.26
N ARG A 185 -3.76 -1.11 -15.09
CA ARG A 185 -4.66 -1.45 -16.19
C ARG A 185 -5.02 -0.20 -17.01
N ASP A 186 -5.30 0.91 -16.35
CA ASP A 186 -5.54 2.19 -17.03
C ASP A 186 -4.20 2.81 -17.50
N SER A 187 -3.80 2.43 -18.72
CA SER A 187 -2.57 2.93 -19.34
C SER A 187 -2.51 4.45 -19.50
N SER A 188 -3.65 5.14 -19.49
CA SER A 188 -3.69 6.62 -19.58
C SER A 188 -3.07 7.29 -18.36
N THR A 189 -3.02 6.61 -17.25
CA THR A 189 -2.42 7.08 -15.99
C THR A 189 -0.90 6.89 -15.95
N VAL A 190 -0.32 6.13 -16.89
CA VAL A 190 1.13 5.90 -17.02
C VAL A 190 1.74 7.01 -17.89
N THR A 191 1.80 8.22 -17.35
CA THR A 191 2.32 9.40 -18.05
C THR A 191 3.85 9.42 -18.10
N GLU A 192 4.42 10.20 -19.05
CA GLU A 192 5.88 10.39 -19.18
C GLU A 192 6.50 10.93 -17.87
N ASP A 193 5.84 11.89 -17.24
CA ASP A 193 6.31 12.47 -15.98
C ASP A 193 6.31 11.46 -14.84
N LEU A 194 5.29 10.59 -14.78
CA LEU A 194 5.25 9.53 -13.79
C LEU A 194 6.37 8.51 -14.01
N VAL A 195 6.64 8.14 -15.25
CA VAL A 195 7.76 7.26 -15.63
C VAL A 195 9.09 7.88 -15.24
N ALA A 196 9.30 9.16 -15.58
CA ALA A 196 10.52 9.89 -15.24
C ALA A 196 10.74 9.98 -13.72
N MET A 197 9.71 10.36 -12.96
CA MET A 197 9.75 10.44 -11.49
C MET A 197 10.09 9.08 -10.87
N ARG A 198 9.44 8.01 -11.32
CA ARG A 198 9.71 6.66 -10.80
C ARG A 198 11.09 6.15 -11.18
N THR A 199 11.57 6.47 -12.39
CA THR A 199 12.93 6.11 -12.82
C THR A 199 13.97 6.81 -11.96
N ALA A 200 13.82 8.11 -11.69
CA ALA A 200 14.73 8.85 -10.80
C ALA A 200 14.74 8.28 -9.37
N ALA A 201 13.56 7.98 -8.81
CA ALA A 201 13.43 7.35 -7.50
C ALA A 201 14.07 5.96 -7.45
N ALA A 202 13.92 5.17 -8.51
CA ALA A 202 14.52 3.83 -8.63
C ALA A 202 16.05 3.90 -8.63
N LEU A 203 16.63 4.78 -9.40
CA LEU A 203 18.08 4.98 -9.49
C LEU A 203 18.66 5.48 -8.16
N ARG A 204 17.95 6.36 -7.45
CA ARG A 204 18.36 6.90 -6.14
C ARG A 204 18.54 5.81 -5.08
N HIS A 205 17.69 4.78 -5.11
CA HIS A 205 17.64 3.74 -4.08
C HIS A 205 18.06 2.34 -4.57
N GLN A 206 18.66 2.23 -5.74
CA GLN A 206 18.94 0.95 -6.39
C GLN A 206 19.73 -0.03 -5.50
N ASP A 207 20.71 0.45 -4.77
CA ASP A 207 21.55 -0.41 -3.91
C ASP A 207 20.81 -0.90 -2.66
N TYR A 208 20.05 -0.03 -2.02
CA TYR A 208 19.20 -0.43 -0.89
C TYR A 208 18.14 -1.44 -1.34
N TYR A 209 17.48 -1.17 -2.46
CA TYR A 209 16.44 -2.05 -3.03
C TYR A 209 17.01 -3.43 -3.37
N ARG A 210 18.20 -3.50 -3.99
CA ARG A 210 18.87 -4.76 -4.31
C ARG A 210 19.17 -5.59 -3.06
N ARG A 211 19.73 -4.99 -2.02
CA ARG A 211 19.99 -5.68 -0.73
C ARG A 211 18.71 -6.19 -0.10
N ARG A 212 17.68 -5.36 -0.06
CA ARG A 212 16.38 -5.72 0.50
C ARG A 212 15.72 -6.91 -0.21
N THR A 213 15.78 -6.97 -1.53
CA THR A 213 15.16 -8.04 -2.33
C THR A 213 15.93 -9.35 -2.33
N GLN A 214 17.24 -9.30 -2.12
CA GLN A 214 18.07 -10.51 -1.98
C GLN A 214 17.80 -11.26 -0.67
N LEU A 215 17.34 -10.55 0.35
CA LEU A 215 17.09 -11.06 1.69
C LEU A 215 15.57 -11.12 1.93
N SER A 216 14.89 -12.07 1.30
CA SER A 216 13.42 -12.19 1.33
C SER A 216 12.83 -11.98 2.75
N PHE A 217 11.94 -10.98 2.89
CA PHE A 217 11.03 -10.72 4.04
C PHE A 217 11.60 -10.95 5.46
N GLY A 218 12.81 -10.43 5.75
CA GLY A 218 13.47 -10.58 7.06
C GLY A 218 14.61 -11.59 7.08
N GLY A 219 15.02 -12.11 5.91
CA GLY A 219 16.14 -13.02 5.79
C GLY A 219 15.95 -14.30 6.62
N GLU A 220 17.07 -14.80 7.19
CA GLU A 220 17.07 -15.97 8.07
C GLU A 220 16.94 -15.61 9.56
N ASP A 221 16.74 -14.33 9.90
CA ASP A 221 16.60 -13.87 11.28
C ASP A 221 15.23 -14.29 11.84
N LYS A 222 15.28 -15.24 12.79
CA LYS A 222 14.08 -15.82 13.40
C LYS A 222 13.28 -14.83 14.24
N ASP A 223 13.94 -13.85 14.84
CA ASP A 223 13.28 -12.83 15.66
C ASP A 223 12.54 -11.85 14.76
N ILE A 224 13.13 -11.46 13.64
CA ILE A 224 12.46 -10.66 12.62
C ILE A 224 11.28 -11.42 12.01
N GLN A 225 11.46 -12.69 11.66
CA GLN A 225 10.36 -13.52 11.14
C GLN A 225 9.23 -13.65 12.14
N ALA A 226 9.50 -13.88 13.42
CA ALA A 226 8.50 -13.95 14.47
C ALA A 226 7.75 -12.62 14.65
N ARG A 227 8.46 -11.49 14.57
CA ARG A 227 7.85 -10.14 14.57
C ARG A 227 6.86 -9.94 13.42
N LEU A 228 7.22 -10.40 12.23
CA LEU A 228 6.44 -10.21 11.00
C LEU A 228 5.37 -11.28 10.79
N SER A 229 5.30 -12.30 11.65
CA SER A 229 4.26 -13.34 11.58
C SER A 229 2.88 -12.74 11.82
N THR A 230 1.96 -13.04 10.93
CA THR A 230 0.57 -12.57 10.95
C THR A 230 -0.41 -13.66 11.37
N LYS A 231 -0.04 -14.94 11.16
CA LYS A 231 -0.86 -16.11 11.46
C LYS A 231 -1.16 -16.23 12.94
N GLY A 232 -2.44 -16.41 13.26
CA GLY A 232 -2.92 -16.52 14.65
C GLY A 232 -2.86 -15.21 15.45
N ARG A 233 -2.55 -14.10 14.77
CA ARG A 233 -2.49 -12.76 15.36
C ARG A 233 -3.45 -11.81 14.64
N PHE A 234 -3.35 -11.71 13.31
CA PHE A 234 -4.15 -10.76 12.52
C PHE A 234 -5.62 -11.20 12.42
N ASP A 235 -5.87 -12.49 12.31
CA ASP A 235 -7.20 -13.09 12.31
C ASP A 235 -7.98 -12.90 13.63
N ARG A 236 -7.31 -12.46 14.70
CA ARG A 236 -7.88 -12.19 16.03
C ARG A 236 -8.06 -10.71 16.35
N LEU A 237 -7.64 -9.82 15.45
CA LEU A 237 -7.84 -8.39 15.65
C LEU A 237 -9.32 -8.03 15.51
N SER A 238 -9.81 -7.21 16.43
CA SER A 238 -11.18 -6.66 16.39
C SER A 238 -11.25 -5.28 15.72
N ILE A 239 -10.15 -4.80 15.12
CA ILE A 239 -10.10 -3.53 14.40
C ILE A 239 -10.85 -3.69 13.08
N PRO A 240 -11.81 -2.80 12.74
CA PRO A 240 -12.56 -2.88 11.50
C PRO A 240 -11.66 -2.81 10.26
N GLY A 241 -11.94 -3.65 9.27
CA GLY A 241 -11.12 -3.72 8.08
C GLY A 241 -11.88 -4.06 6.80
N ILE A 242 -11.43 -3.47 5.70
CA ILE A 242 -11.88 -3.83 4.34
C ILE A 242 -10.67 -4.21 3.48
N TYR A 243 -10.90 -5.06 2.50
CA TYR A 243 -9.84 -5.53 1.61
C TYR A 243 -10.33 -5.59 0.15
N LEU A 244 -9.53 -5.03 -0.76
CA LEU A 244 -9.83 -4.94 -2.19
C LEU A 244 -8.77 -5.67 -3.02
N TYR A 245 -9.24 -6.52 -3.94
CA TYR A 245 -8.42 -7.16 -4.98
C TYR A 245 -9.05 -6.92 -6.35
N GLY A 246 -8.29 -6.31 -7.26
CA GLY A 246 -8.73 -6.17 -8.65
C GLY A 246 -8.86 -7.52 -9.35
N LYS A 247 -9.93 -7.73 -10.13
CA LYS A 247 -10.13 -9.00 -10.85
C LYS A 247 -9.08 -9.24 -11.93
N GLU A 248 -8.51 -8.19 -12.49
CA GLU A 248 -7.49 -8.23 -13.53
C GLU A 248 -6.06 -8.07 -12.99
N ASP A 249 -5.87 -8.24 -11.68
CA ASP A 249 -4.54 -8.21 -11.08
C ASP A 249 -3.71 -9.44 -11.53
N VAL A 250 -2.67 -9.16 -12.32
CA VAL A 250 -1.77 -10.20 -12.84
C VAL A 250 -0.63 -10.56 -11.87
N LEU A 251 -0.38 -9.75 -10.83
CA LEU A 251 0.66 -10.02 -9.82
C LEU A 251 0.13 -10.86 -8.67
N VAL A 252 -1.04 -10.51 -8.15
CA VAL A 252 -1.69 -11.20 -7.03
C VAL A 252 -3.14 -11.51 -7.42
N PRO A 253 -3.36 -12.46 -8.35
CA PRO A 253 -4.70 -12.81 -8.79
C PRO A 253 -5.62 -13.09 -7.61
N HIS A 254 -6.80 -12.47 -7.62
CA HIS A 254 -7.73 -12.50 -6.50
C HIS A 254 -8.15 -13.92 -6.09
N GLU A 255 -8.28 -14.83 -7.05
CA GLU A 255 -8.64 -16.23 -6.79
C GLU A 255 -7.52 -17.00 -6.06
N VAL A 256 -6.26 -16.60 -6.28
CA VAL A 256 -5.08 -17.27 -5.71
C VAL A 256 -4.66 -16.64 -4.37
N PHE A 257 -4.80 -15.33 -4.23
CA PHE A 257 -4.39 -14.60 -3.04
C PHE A 257 -5.59 -14.08 -2.23
N GLY A 258 -6.57 -13.49 -2.88
CA GLY A 258 -7.73 -12.86 -2.24
C GLY A 258 -8.63 -13.88 -1.54
N TYR A 259 -9.06 -14.92 -2.25
CA TYR A 259 -9.99 -15.92 -1.71
C TYR A 259 -9.46 -16.66 -0.48
N PRO A 260 -8.20 -17.16 -0.47
CA PRO A 260 -7.66 -17.78 0.75
C PRO A 260 -7.55 -16.82 1.94
N GLN A 261 -7.26 -15.52 1.68
CA GLN A 261 -7.21 -14.52 2.74
C GLN A 261 -8.62 -14.14 3.24
N GLU A 262 -9.61 -14.10 2.34
CA GLU A 262 -11.00 -13.92 2.73
C GLU A 262 -11.49 -15.06 3.64
N ASP A 263 -11.14 -16.31 3.31
CA ASP A 263 -11.47 -17.47 4.14
C ASP A 263 -10.80 -17.41 5.53
N ALA A 264 -9.58 -16.87 5.60
CA ALA A 264 -8.83 -16.72 6.84
C ALA A 264 -9.26 -15.51 7.69
N LEU A 265 -9.99 -14.54 7.12
CA LEU A 265 -10.36 -13.27 7.76
C LEU A 265 -11.89 -13.06 7.77
N PRO A 266 -12.63 -13.82 8.59
CA PRO A 266 -14.10 -13.74 8.63
C PRO A 266 -14.64 -12.37 9.07
N GLY A 267 -13.86 -11.55 9.78
CA GLY A 267 -14.22 -10.21 10.25
C GLY A 267 -13.83 -9.06 9.29
N VAL A 268 -13.34 -9.36 8.09
CA VAL A 268 -12.91 -8.35 7.10
C VAL A 268 -13.82 -8.41 5.88
N GLN A 269 -14.35 -7.29 5.42
CA GLN A 269 -15.17 -7.26 4.20
C GLN A 269 -14.28 -7.18 2.96
N PHE A 270 -14.50 -8.09 2.02
CA PHE A 270 -13.74 -8.18 0.76
C PHE A 270 -14.52 -7.62 -0.42
N PHE A 271 -13.76 -7.02 -1.36
CA PHE A 271 -14.25 -6.42 -2.60
C PHE A 271 -13.37 -6.87 -3.78
N TYR A 272 -14.02 -7.21 -4.89
CA TYR A 272 -13.38 -7.69 -6.12
C TYR A 272 -13.88 -6.89 -7.32
N PRO A 273 -13.46 -5.61 -7.47
CA PRO A 273 -13.91 -4.77 -8.58
C PRO A 273 -13.41 -5.28 -9.92
N GLU A 274 -14.28 -5.18 -10.92
CA GLU A 274 -13.99 -5.39 -12.33
C GLU A 274 -13.10 -4.26 -12.88
N ASP A 275 -12.46 -4.46 -14.02
CA ASP A 275 -11.61 -3.49 -14.70
C ASP A 275 -10.50 -2.88 -13.81
N THR A 276 -10.01 -3.67 -12.86
CA THR A 276 -9.08 -3.25 -11.83
C THR A 276 -7.89 -4.19 -11.76
N GLY A 277 -6.68 -3.65 -11.93
CA GLY A 277 -5.43 -4.36 -11.79
C GLY A 277 -4.84 -4.26 -10.38
N HIS A 278 -3.50 -4.31 -10.30
CA HIS A 278 -2.77 -4.32 -9.02
C HIS A 278 -2.84 -3.01 -8.23
N GLN A 279 -3.11 -1.90 -8.89
CA GLN A 279 -3.22 -0.58 -8.27
C GLN A 279 -4.66 -0.04 -8.39
N GLY A 280 -5.61 -0.67 -7.71
CA GLY A 280 -7.02 -0.29 -7.78
C GLY A 280 -7.27 1.21 -7.52
N GLN A 281 -6.52 1.82 -6.61
CA GLN A 281 -6.56 3.26 -6.34
C GLN A 281 -6.06 4.13 -7.50
N THR A 282 -5.41 3.53 -8.50
CA THR A 282 -4.95 4.19 -9.73
C THR A 282 -5.85 3.87 -10.92
N ASP A 283 -6.31 2.62 -11.02
CA ASP A 283 -7.13 2.12 -12.12
C ASP A 283 -8.58 2.61 -12.05
N GLN A 284 -9.14 2.64 -10.85
CA GLN A 284 -10.53 3.03 -10.57
C GLN A 284 -10.58 4.06 -9.43
N PRO A 285 -9.96 5.25 -9.60
CA PRO A 285 -9.80 6.20 -8.50
C PRO A 285 -11.13 6.68 -7.92
N GLU A 286 -12.14 6.92 -8.74
CA GLU A 286 -13.46 7.38 -8.25
C GLU A 286 -14.13 6.33 -7.37
N LEU A 287 -14.11 5.08 -7.81
CA LEU A 287 -14.69 3.95 -7.11
C LEU A 287 -13.99 3.68 -5.77
N VAL A 288 -12.67 3.52 -5.83
CA VAL A 288 -11.86 3.16 -4.66
C VAL A 288 -11.80 4.31 -3.65
N ASN A 289 -11.75 5.56 -4.12
CA ASN A 289 -11.80 6.72 -3.25
C ASN A 289 -13.13 6.83 -2.51
N GLN A 290 -14.27 6.58 -3.20
CA GLN A 290 -15.58 6.61 -2.57
C GLN A 290 -15.74 5.49 -1.52
N LEU A 291 -15.31 4.27 -1.86
CA LEU A 291 -15.29 3.13 -0.94
C LEU A 291 -14.53 3.46 0.36
N PHE A 292 -13.35 4.03 0.23
CA PHE A 292 -12.48 4.36 1.36
C PHE A 292 -13.03 5.55 2.15
N LEU A 293 -13.59 6.54 1.48
CA LEU A 293 -14.22 7.70 2.13
C LEU A 293 -15.35 7.26 3.07
N GLU A 294 -16.30 6.47 2.56
CA GLU A 294 -17.41 5.98 3.37
C GLU A 294 -16.92 5.15 4.55
N PHE A 295 -16.04 4.20 4.28
CA PHE A 295 -15.49 3.34 5.32
C PHE A 295 -14.74 4.11 6.42
N PHE A 296 -13.87 5.05 6.07
CA PHE A 296 -13.12 5.83 7.07
C PHE A 296 -13.97 6.84 7.81
N ARG A 297 -14.96 7.44 7.15
CA ARG A 297 -15.83 8.47 7.74
C ARG A 297 -16.91 7.86 8.61
N ASP A 298 -17.58 6.83 8.12
CA ASP A 298 -18.81 6.30 8.68
C ASP A 298 -18.61 4.95 9.39
N GLY A 299 -17.42 4.33 9.22
CA GLY A 299 -17.14 2.97 9.68
C GLY A 299 -17.86 1.89 8.86
N LYS A 300 -18.66 2.28 7.89
CA LYS A 300 -19.47 1.43 7.02
C LYS A 300 -19.47 1.92 5.60
N VAL A 301 -19.71 1.00 4.67
CA VAL A 301 -19.90 1.26 3.25
C VAL A 301 -21.38 1.14 2.91
N SER A 302 -21.93 2.10 2.16
CA SER A 302 -23.31 2.01 1.65
C SER A 302 -23.46 0.82 0.70
N TRP A 303 -24.67 0.26 0.62
CA TRP A 303 -24.95 -0.87 -0.28
C TRP A 303 -24.64 -0.54 -1.75
N GLU A 304 -24.99 0.66 -2.19
CA GLU A 304 -24.70 1.12 -3.54
C GLU A 304 -23.18 1.11 -3.83
N THR A 305 -22.38 1.71 -2.96
CA THR A 305 -20.90 1.71 -3.10
C THR A 305 -20.33 0.30 -3.00
N ALA A 306 -20.85 -0.53 -2.11
CA ALA A 306 -20.42 -1.91 -1.94
C ALA A 306 -20.64 -2.74 -3.22
N GLN A 307 -21.84 -2.64 -3.82
CA GLN A 307 -22.15 -3.33 -5.07
C GLN A 307 -21.27 -2.85 -6.23
N ARG A 308 -21.11 -1.54 -6.39
CA ARG A 308 -20.23 -0.97 -7.43
C ARG A 308 -18.78 -1.37 -7.27
N SER A 309 -18.34 -1.53 -6.03
CA SER A 309 -16.97 -1.97 -5.69
C SER A 309 -16.76 -3.48 -5.78
N GLY A 310 -17.75 -4.23 -6.26
CA GLY A 310 -17.64 -5.69 -6.40
C GLY A 310 -17.57 -6.39 -5.06
N ILE A 311 -18.49 -6.06 -4.14
CA ILE A 311 -18.56 -6.76 -2.85
C ILE A 311 -18.54 -8.28 -3.06
N SER A 312 -17.77 -8.99 -2.26
CA SER A 312 -17.66 -10.45 -2.34
C SER A 312 -19.02 -11.11 -2.19
N ASP A 313 -19.33 -12.05 -3.08
CA ASP A 313 -20.51 -12.91 -3.04
C ASP A 313 -20.23 -14.28 -2.40
N ARG A 314 -18.97 -14.53 -1.96
CA ARG A 314 -18.56 -15.79 -1.36
C ARG A 314 -19.13 -16.01 0.03
N ARG A 315 -19.59 -14.95 0.67
CA ARG A 315 -20.27 -14.96 1.98
C ARG A 315 -21.21 -13.76 2.09
N PRO A 316 -22.18 -13.80 3.01
CA PRO A 316 -23.02 -12.63 3.30
C PRO A 316 -22.18 -11.40 3.69
N PRO A 317 -22.62 -10.19 3.31
CA PRO A 317 -22.00 -8.96 3.77
C PRO A 317 -21.95 -8.88 5.29
N LEU A 318 -20.87 -8.28 5.82
CA LEU A 318 -20.74 -8.04 7.25
C LEU A 318 -21.55 -6.80 7.63
N PRO A 319 -22.64 -6.93 8.43
CA PRO A 319 -23.57 -5.82 8.69
C PRO A 319 -22.94 -4.68 9.51
N GLU A 320 -21.85 -4.95 10.20
CA GLU A 320 -21.05 -3.95 10.90
C GLU A 320 -20.17 -3.10 9.96
N LEU A 321 -19.90 -3.57 8.73
CA LEU A 321 -19.04 -2.91 7.74
C LEU A 321 -19.77 -2.46 6.48
N VAL A 322 -20.96 -3.01 6.21
CA VAL A 322 -21.78 -2.68 5.04
C VAL A 322 -23.22 -2.39 5.48
N ASP A 323 -23.74 -1.25 5.04
CA ASP A 323 -25.13 -0.90 5.27
C ASP A 323 -26.02 -1.52 4.16
N VAL A 324 -26.68 -2.60 4.48
CA VAL A 324 -27.56 -3.34 3.55
C VAL A 324 -29.03 -2.90 3.64
N SER A 325 -29.34 -1.81 4.39
CA SER A 325 -30.69 -1.30 4.56
C SER A 325 -31.18 -0.47 3.38
#